data_defb9731772acc164709a594fd568dff
#
_entry.id   defb9731772acc164709a594fd568dff
#
_cell.length_a   1.000
_cell.length_b   1.000
_cell.length_c   1.000
_cell.angle_alpha   90.00
_cell.angle_beta   90.00
_cell.angle_gamma   90.00
#
_symmetry.space_group_name_H-M   'P 1'
#
loop_
_entity.id
_entity.type
_entity.pdbx_description
1 polymer ?
#
loop_
_entity_poly.entity_id
_entity_poly.type
_entity_poly.pdbx_seq_one_letter_code
_entity_poly.pdbx_strand_id
1 'polypeptide(L)'
;WGDFIQGIILVGGALLCLFWIVGGVDGGFTTIMDVAIDDQKFKILDFSLDPTKPVLWIAILGGIANQLLTYTSDQSVIQRYITVKDTSDTKKGLWLNGILSIPIAFIFFGIGTGLYVFFKQNPDLLAVSMSNADSIFPHYIMCKLPAGVAGLLIAAIFAAAMSTLSSNINSASTVM
;
A
#
# COMPACT_ATOMS: atom_id res chain seq x y z
N TRP A 1 13.02 -5.44 16.23
CA TRP A 1 13.72 -4.27 15.67
C TRP A 1 13.82 -4.32 14.15
N GLY A 2 14.06 -5.52 13.54
CA GLY A 2 14.14 -5.68 12.10
C GLY A 2 12.90 -5.19 11.36
N ASP A 3 11.72 -5.63 11.78
CA ASP A 3 10.45 -5.24 11.16
C ASP A 3 10.17 -3.72 11.26
N PHE A 4 10.60 -3.10 12.37
CA PHE A 4 10.46 -1.65 12.56
C PHE A 4 11.33 -0.86 11.58
N ILE A 5 12.60 -1.26 11.42
CA ILE A 5 13.53 -0.64 10.46
C ILE A 5 13.02 -0.84 9.03
N GLN A 6 12.55 -2.04 8.69
CA GLN A 6 11.96 -2.34 7.39
C GLN A 6 10.74 -1.47 7.11
N GLY A 7 9.85 -1.30 8.10
CA GLY A 7 8.69 -0.41 8.01
C GLY A 7 9.08 1.05 7.71
N ILE A 8 10.10 1.57 8.40
CA ILE A 8 10.61 2.93 8.15
C ILE A 8 11.17 3.05 6.73
N ILE A 9 11.96 2.07 6.27
CA ILE A 9 12.54 2.09 4.92
C ILE A 9 11.45 2.01 3.86
N LEU A 10 10.43 1.16 4.05
CA LEU A 10 9.31 1.03 3.12
C LEU A 10 8.49 2.32 3.03
N VAL A 11 8.08 2.89 4.16
CA VAL A 11 7.29 4.14 4.17
C VAL A 11 8.13 5.31 3.68
N GLY A 12 9.39 5.42 4.11
CA GLY A 12 10.33 6.43 3.61
C GLY A 12 10.59 6.30 2.11
N GLY A 13 10.75 5.07 1.61
CA GLY A 13 10.90 4.78 0.20
C GLY A 13 9.65 5.10 -0.62
N ALA A 14 8.45 4.81 -0.08
CA ALA A 14 7.19 5.18 -0.71
C ALA A 14 7.04 6.71 -0.82
N LEU A 15 7.40 7.46 0.23
CA LEU A 15 7.41 8.92 0.20
C LEU A 15 8.42 9.47 -0.81
N LEU A 16 9.62 8.91 -0.87
CA LEU A 16 10.61 9.29 -1.89
C LEU A 16 10.09 9.01 -3.30
N CYS A 17 9.46 7.84 -3.53
CA CYS A 17 8.82 7.54 -4.80
C CYS A 17 7.75 8.56 -5.16
N LEU A 18 6.86 8.89 -4.22
CA LEU A 18 5.82 9.89 -4.45
C LEU A 18 6.41 11.24 -4.82
N PHE A 19 7.45 11.68 -4.09
CA PHE A 19 8.16 12.92 -4.39
C PHE A 19 8.78 12.90 -5.80
N TRP A 20 9.39 11.78 -6.19
CA TRP A 20 10.00 11.61 -7.52
C TRP A 20 8.95 11.60 -8.65
N ILE A 21 7.79 10.95 -8.41
CA ILE A 21 6.67 10.94 -9.36
C ILE A 21 6.13 12.35 -9.56
N VAL A 22 5.89 13.08 -8.47
CA VAL A 22 5.40 14.47 -8.54
C VAL A 22 6.39 15.38 -9.28
N GLY A 23 7.70 15.19 -9.06
CA GLY A 23 8.74 15.94 -9.78
C GLY A 23 8.90 15.53 -11.26
N GLY A 24 8.46 14.34 -11.63
CA GLY A 24 8.51 13.81 -13.01
C GLY A 24 7.27 14.13 -13.86
N VAL A 25 6.22 14.67 -13.26
CA VAL A 25 4.99 15.11 -13.95
C VAL A 25 5.11 16.57 -14.32
N ASP A 26 4.88 16.91 -15.59
CA ASP A 26 4.85 18.29 -16.05
C ASP A 26 3.71 19.07 -15.36
N GLY A 27 4.06 20.14 -14.62
CA GLY A 27 3.14 20.89 -13.77
C GLY A 27 2.98 20.33 -12.34
N GLY A 28 3.69 19.25 -11.98
CA GLY A 28 3.81 18.76 -10.61
C GLY A 28 2.49 18.34 -9.97
N PHE A 29 2.36 18.60 -8.67
CA PHE A 29 1.20 18.16 -7.89
C PHE A 29 -0.14 18.75 -8.37
N THR A 30 -0.15 20.00 -8.87
CA THR A 30 -1.37 20.65 -9.37
C THR A 30 -1.94 19.88 -10.57
N THR A 31 -1.10 19.54 -11.54
CA THR A 31 -1.53 18.76 -12.72
C THR A 31 -2.01 17.36 -12.33
N ILE A 32 -1.36 16.72 -11.35
CA ILE A 32 -1.83 15.43 -10.84
C ILE A 32 -3.25 15.55 -10.30
N MET A 33 -3.53 16.60 -9.51
CA MET A 33 -4.86 16.83 -8.92
C MET A 33 -5.91 17.16 -9.99
N ASP A 34 -5.58 18.05 -10.94
CA ASP A 34 -6.50 18.47 -12.00
C ASP A 34 -6.89 17.27 -12.89
N VAL A 35 -5.91 16.52 -13.39
CA VAL A 35 -6.16 15.33 -14.21
C VAL A 35 -6.92 14.26 -13.42
N ALA A 36 -6.62 14.07 -12.15
CA ALA A 36 -7.30 13.08 -11.31
C ALA A 36 -8.77 13.48 -11.04
N ILE A 37 -9.07 14.77 -10.93
CA ILE A 37 -10.43 15.28 -10.78
C ILE A 37 -11.18 15.13 -12.10
N ASP A 38 -10.59 15.54 -13.23
CA ASP A 38 -11.20 15.47 -14.56
C ASP A 38 -11.52 14.03 -14.95
N ASP A 39 -10.60 13.10 -14.66
CA ASP A 39 -10.78 11.66 -14.92
C ASP A 39 -11.61 10.95 -13.81
N GLN A 40 -12.25 11.70 -12.93
CA GLN A 40 -13.11 11.21 -11.83
C GLN A 40 -12.45 10.15 -10.92
N LYS A 41 -11.11 10.17 -10.76
CA LYS A 41 -10.39 9.21 -9.91
C LYS A 41 -10.72 9.37 -8.42
N PHE A 42 -11.20 10.55 -8.01
CA PHE A 42 -11.67 10.83 -6.66
C PHE A 42 -13.15 10.56 -6.44
N LYS A 43 -13.85 9.92 -7.40
CA LYS A 43 -15.23 9.47 -7.19
C LYS A 43 -15.24 8.22 -6.28
N ILE A 44 -14.86 8.42 -5.02
CA ILE A 44 -14.72 7.35 -4.02
C ILE A 44 -16.09 6.93 -3.48
N LEU A 45 -17.07 7.83 -3.51
CA LEU A 45 -18.37 7.64 -2.87
C LEU A 45 -19.43 7.37 -3.96
N ASP A 46 -19.64 6.12 -4.27
CA ASP A 46 -20.84 5.69 -5.01
C ASP A 46 -21.84 5.13 -3.99
N PHE A 47 -22.96 5.84 -3.82
CA PHE A 47 -24.06 5.45 -2.92
C PHE A 47 -25.12 4.60 -3.61
N SER A 48 -24.87 4.14 -4.84
CA SER A 48 -25.79 3.27 -5.54
C SER A 48 -25.98 1.94 -4.78
N LEU A 49 -27.15 1.35 -4.92
CA LEU A 49 -27.46 0.04 -4.35
C LEU A 49 -27.08 -1.13 -5.29
N ASP A 50 -26.31 -0.85 -6.34
CA ASP A 50 -25.93 -1.85 -7.32
C ASP A 50 -24.77 -2.70 -6.78
N PRO A 51 -25.00 -3.99 -6.44
CA PRO A 51 -23.98 -4.86 -5.87
C PRO A 51 -22.89 -5.29 -6.88
N THR A 52 -23.03 -4.99 -8.15
CA THR A 52 -22.06 -5.34 -9.19
C THR A 52 -20.91 -4.34 -9.30
N LYS A 53 -21.04 -3.18 -8.63
CA LYS A 53 -20.06 -2.11 -8.62
C LYS A 53 -19.39 -2.00 -7.24
N PRO A 54 -18.16 -1.47 -7.17
CA PRO A 54 -17.50 -1.18 -5.90
C PRO A 54 -18.15 0.02 -5.20
N VAL A 55 -19.33 -0.18 -4.63
CA VAL A 55 -20.08 0.86 -3.92
C VAL A 55 -19.65 0.96 -2.45
N LEU A 56 -19.86 2.13 -1.84
CA LEU A 56 -19.38 2.44 -0.49
C LEU A 56 -19.82 1.42 0.58
N TRP A 57 -21.08 0.99 0.56
CA TRP A 57 -21.59 0.05 1.56
C TRP A 57 -20.99 -1.35 1.45
N ILE A 58 -20.67 -1.82 0.22
CA ILE A 58 -19.96 -3.09 0.00
C ILE A 58 -18.52 -2.96 0.49
N ALA A 59 -17.85 -1.83 0.22
CA ALA A 59 -16.49 -1.59 0.72
C ALA A 59 -16.45 -1.56 2.25
N ILE A 60 -17.43 -0.94 2.91
CA ILE A 60 -17.51 -0.89 4.39
C ILE A 60 -17.78 -2.30 4.94
N LEU A 61 -18.82 -2.98 4.46
CA LEU A 61 -19.17 -4.30 4.98
C LEU A 61 -18.08 -5.34 4.70
N GLY A 62 -17.53 -5.33 3.48
CA GLY A 62 -16.41 -6.20 3.11
C GLY A 62 -15.14 -5.91 3.89
N GLY A 63 -14.84 -4.63 4.13
CA GLY A 63 -13.73 -4.20 4.97
C GLY A 63 -13.88 -4.66 6.43
N ILE A 64 -15.06 -4.48 7.02
CA ILE A 64 -15.36 -4.95 8.39
C ILE A 64 -15.23 -6.47 8.46
N ALA A 65 -15.84 -7.20 7.53
CA ALA A 65 -15.78 -8.66 7.51
C ALA A 65 -14.33 -9.17 7.37
N ASN A 66 -13.54 -8.56 6.48
CA ASN A 66 -12.13 -8.91 6.29
C ASN A 66 -11.30 -8.65 7.56
N GLN A 67 -11.49 -7.48 8.18
CA GLN A 67 -10.78 -7.14 9.42
C GLN A 67 -11.19 -8.07 10.58
N LEU A 68 -12.45 -8.41 10.72
CA LEU A 68 -12.90 -9.36 11.72
C LEU A 68 -12.22 -10.72 11.53
N LEU A 69 -12.14 -11.23 10.30
CA LEU A 69 -11.42 -12.47 10.00
C LEU A 69 -9.94 -12.38 10.38
N THR A 70 -9.27 -11.32 9.96
CA THR A 70 -7.84 -11.11 10.24
C THR A 70 -7.55 -11.04 11.74
N TYR A 71 -8.34 -10.26 12.49
CA TYR A 71 -8.10 -10.07 13.93
C TYR A 71 -8.59 -11.21 14.82
N THR A 72 -9.45 -12.11 14.31
CA THR A 72 -9.99 -13.23 15.10
C THR A 72 -9.44 -14.60 14.71
N SER A 73 -8.99 -14.79 13.46
CA SER A 73 -8.60 -16.11 12.94
C SER A 73 -7.14 -16.19 12.52
N ASP A 74 -6.47 -15.06 12.29
CA ASP A 74 -5.07 -15.08 11.87
C ASP A 74 -4.17 -15.37 13.08
N GLN A 75 -3.56 -16.55 13.06
CA GLN A 75 -2.66 -17.04 14.11
C GLN A 75 -1.49 -16.08 14.34
N SER A 76 -0.95 -15.47 13.29
CA SER A 76 0.18 -14.53 13.41
C SER A 76 -0.20 -13.25 14.15
N VAL A 77 -1.43 -12.81 14.04
CA VAL A 77 -2.00 -11.67 14.76
C VAL A 77 -2.32 -12.04 16.20
N ILE A 78 -2.96 -13.19 16.41
CA ILE A 78 -3.35 -13.67 17.74
C ILE A 78 -2.12 -13.90 18.62
N GLN A 79 -1.05 -14.52 18.10
CA GLN A 79 0.20 -14.73 18.85
C GLN A 79 0.79 -13.42 19.36
N ARG A 80 0.70 -12.33 18.59
CA ARG A 80 1.17 -11.00 19.04
C ARG A 80 0.38 -10.49 20.23
N TYR A 81 -0.92 -10.76 20.32
CA TYR A 81 -1.75 -10.34 21.46
C TYR A 81 -1.50 -11.16 22.71
N ILE A 82 -1.29 -12.47 22.58
CA ILE A 82 -1.04 -13.37 23.72
C ILE A 82 0.32 -13.08 24.37
N THR A 83 1.30 -12.59 23.60
CA THR A 83 2.63 -12.25 24.13
C THR A 83 2.70 -10.93 24.88
N VAL A 84 1.68 -10.07 24.77
CA VAL A 84 1.63 -8.79 25.47
C VAL A 84 1.10 -9.01 26.89
N LYS A 85 1.83 -8.53 27.90
CA LYS A 85 1.50 -8.74 29.32
C LYS A 85 0.27 -7.97 29.80
N ASP A 86 -0.05 -6.82 29.15
CA ASP A 86 -1.14 -5.95 29.57
C ASP A 86 -2.12 -5.69 28.41
N THR A 87 -3.41 -5.85 28.69
CA THR A 87 -4.49 -5.54 27.75
C THR A 87 -4.52 -4.07 27.31
N SER A 88 -3.99 -3.16 28.15
CA SER A 88 -3.85 -1.74 27.81
C SER A 88 -2.87 -1.52 26.66
N ASP A 89 -1.76 -2.24 26.65
CA ASP A 89 -0.74 -2.10 25.60
C ASP A 89 -1.21 -2.73 24.28
N THR A 90 -1.99 -3.79 24.33
CA THR A 90 -2.66 -4.34 23.16
C THR A 90 -3.62 -3.31 22.52
N LYS A 91 -4.43 -2.64 23.34
CA LYS A 91 -5.33 -1.57 22.85
C LYS A 91 -4.57 -0.42 22.22
N LYS A 92 -3.47 0.04 22.83
CA LYS A 92 -2.61 1.10 22.26
C LYS A 92 -2.03 0.68 20.91
N GLY A 93 -1.56 -0.56 20.79
CA GLY A 93 -1.03 -1.12 19.54
C GLY A 93 -2.08 -1.13 18.42
N LEU A 94 -3.31 -1.55 18.73
CA LEU A 94 -4.43 -1.54 17.77
C LEU A 94 -4.78 -0.12 17.31
N TRP A 95 -4.88 0.82 18.24
CA TRP A 95 -5.14 2.22 17.90
C TRP A 95 -4.01 2.82 17.05
N LEU A 96 -2.76 2.54 17.40
CA LEU A 96 -1.60 3.01 16.64
C LEU A 96 -1.62 2.45 15.22
N ASN A 97 -1.90 1.16 15.06
CA ASN A 97 -2.03 0.52 13.74
C ASN A 97 -3.14 1.19 12.90
N GLY A 98 -4.32 1.41 13.48
CA GLY A 98 -5.42 2.10 12.80
C GLY A 98 -5.05 3.52 12.36
N ILE A 99 -4.42 4.31 13.25
CA ILE A 99 -4.00 5.67 12.95
C ILE A 99 -2.91 5.71 11.85
N LEU A 100 -1.94 4.80 11.90
CA LEU A 100 -0.87 4.73 10.90
C LEU A 100 -1.35 4.21 9.55
N SER A 101 -2.38 3.38 9.51
CA SER A 101 -2.93 2.85 8.26
C SER A 101 -3.50 3.95 7.36
N ILE A 102 -4.07 5.01 7.93
CA ILE A 102 -4.67 6.11 7.18
C ILE A 102 -3.63 6.86 6.33
N PRO A 103 -2.55 7.45 6.92
CA PRO A 103 -1.56 8.16 6.10
C PRO A 103 -0.83 7.24 5.11
N ILE A 104 -0.58 5.98 5.48
CA ILE A 104 0.02 5.00 4.58
C ILE A 104 -0.88 4.77 3.36
N ALA A 105 -2.19 4.59 3.56
CA ALA A 105 -3.14 4.46 2.46
C ALA A 105 -3.12 5.69 1.54
N PHE A 106 -3.09 6.91 2.08
CA PHE A 106 -2.99 8.14 1.29
C PHE A 106 -1.71 8.20 0.46
N ILE A 107 -0.56 7.76 1.01
CA ILE A 107 0.71 7.72 0.27
C ILE A 107 0.59 6.77 -0.93
N PHE A 108 0.07 5.55 -0.72
CA PHE A 108 -0.05 4.57 -1.81
C PHE A 108 -1.09 4.98 -2.86
N PHE A 109 -2.22 5.55 -2.46
CA PHE A 109 -3.17 6.13 -3.40
C PHE A 109 -2.57 7.30 -4.19
N GLY A 110 -1.78 8.15 -3.52
CA GLY A 110 -1.04 9.24 -4.16
C GLY A 110 -0.05 8.72 -5.20
N ILE A 111 0.71 7.66 -4.89
CA ILE A 111 1.61 6.99 -5.83
C ILE A 111 0.83 6.46 -7.04
N GLY A 112 -0.27 5.73 -6.81
CA GLY A 112 -1.09 5.17 -7.88
C GLY A 112 -1.64 6.24 -8.81
N THR A 113 -2.20 7.33 -8.25
CA THR A 113 -2.72 8.46 -9.01
C THR A 113 -1.61 9.20 -9.75
N GLY A 114 -0.47 9.43 -9.09
CA GLY A 114 0.69 10.06 -9.70
C GLY A 114 1.26 9.27 -10.87
N LEU A 115 1.38 7.94 -10.73
CA LEU A 115 1.82 7.05 -11.82
C LEU A 115 0.84 7.07 -12.99
N TYR A 116 -0.46 7.08 -12.71
CA TYR A 116 -1.47 7.19 -13.75
C TYR A 116 -1.27 8.44 -14.61
N VAL A 117 -1.10 9.61 -13.98
CA VAL A 117 -0.87 10.87 -14.67
C VAL A 117 0.48 10.89 -15.38
N PHE A 118 1.54 10.39 -14.74
CA PHE A 118 2.88 10.30 -15.31
C PHE A 118 2.87 9.51 -16.63
N PHE A 119 2.27 8.32 -16.64
CA PHE A 119 2.22 7.49 -17.85
C PHE A 119 1.20 7.99 -18.88
N LYS A 120 0.18 8.75 -18.45
CA LYS A 120 -0.72 9.46 -19.38
C LYS A 120 0.01 10.54 -20.16
N GLN A 121 0.98 11.23 -19.51
CA GLN A 121 1.85 12.22 -20.16
C GLN A 121 2.99 11.57 -20.97
N ASN A 122 3.42 10.37 -20.60
CA ASN A 122 4.54 9.66 -21.21
C ASN A 122 4.13 8.25 -21.72
N PRO A 123 3.24 8.14 -22.71
CA PRO A 123 2.75 6.83 -23.17
C PRO A 123 3.85 5.94 -23.76
N ASP A 124 4.89 6.53 -24.34
CA ASP A 124 6.03 5.82 -24.94
C ASP A 124 6.86 5.03 -23.91
N LEU A 125 6.76 5.39 -22.63
CA LEU A 125 7.43 4.70 -21.52
C LEU A 125 6.64 3.48 -21.01
N LEU A 126 5.37 3.36 -21.39
CA LEU A 126 4.62 2.13 -21.19
C LEU A 126 5.11 1.09 -22.19
N ALA A 127 5.94 0.15 -21.75
CA ALA A 127 6.32 -0.97 -22.60
C ALA A 127 5.07 -1.70 -23.09
N VAL A 128 5.01 -1.95 -24.40
CA VAL A 128 3.89 -2.60 -25.12
C VAL A 128 3.50 -3.97 -24.52
N SER A 129 4.31 -4.55 -23.68
CA SER A 129 4.11 -5.85 -23.02
C SER A 129 3.48 -5.78 -21.63
N MET A 130 3.10 -4.60 -21.13
CA MET A 130 2.46 -4.48 -19.81
C MET A 130 0.98 -4.84 -19.87
N SER A 131 0.69 -6.12 -19.87
CA SER A 131 -0.67 -6.67 -19.79
C SER A 131 -1.30 -6.53 -18.41
N ASN A 132 -0.50 -6.15 -17.38
CA ASN A 132 -0.96 -6.14 -15.99
C ASN A 132 -0.64 -4.82 -15.29
N ALA A 133 -1.66 -4.19 -14.69
CA ALA A 133 -1.52 -2.95 -13.94
C ALA A 133 -0.52 -3.05 -12.76
N ASP A 134 -0.36 -4.25 -12.19
CA ASP A 134 0.54 -4.51 -11.06
C ASP A 134 2.02 -4.35 -11.42
N SER A 135 2.38 -4.43 -12.71
CA SER A 135 3.75 -4.25 -13.18
C SER A 135 4.17 -2.80 -13.36
N ILE A 136 3.24 -1.85 -13.33
CA ILE A 136 3.50 -0.43 -13.60
C ILE A 136 4.44 0.17 -12.54
N PHE A 137 4.17 -0.08 -11.28
CA PHE A 137 4.99 0.48 -10.18
C PHE A 137 6.41 -0.10 -10.12
N PRO A 138 6.61 -1.43 -10.20
CA PRO A 138 7.95 -2.00 -10.32
C PRO A 138 8.72 -1.47 -11.55
N HIS A 139 8.06 -1.32 -12.69
CA HIS A 139 8.67 -0.76 -13.88
C HIS A 139 9.15 0.68 -13.67
N TYR A 140 8.32 1.51 -13.06
CA TYR A 140 8.69 2.89 -12.73
C TYR A 140 9.93 2.94 -11.81
N ILE A 141 9.97 2.08 -10.77
CA ILE A 141 11.11 1.98 -9.86
C ILE A 141 12.40 1.66 -10.63
N MET A 142 12.34 0.69 -11.54
CA MET A 142 13.52 0.23 -12.28
C MET A 142 14.00 1.24 -13.34
N CYS A 143 13.09 1.97 -13.98
CA CYS A 143 13.40 2.82 -15.12
C CYS A 143 13.62 4.30 -14.76
N LYS A 144 13.03 4.78 -13.67
CA LYS A 144 12.98 6.22 -13.37
C LYS A 144 13.67 6.62 -12.07
N LEU A 145 13.84 5.72 -11.12
CA LEU A 145 14.57 6.05 -9.91
C LEU A 145 16.08 5.87 -10.06
N PRO A 146 16.88 6.68 -9.34
CA PRO A 146 18.33 6.46 -9.24
C PRO A 146 18.65 5.04 -8.74
N ALA A 147 19.67 4.41 -9.28
CA ALA A 147 19.99 3.01 -9.00
C ALA A 147 20.11 2.67 -7.50
N GLY A 148 20.65 3.59 -6.69
CA GLY A 148 20.76 3.40 -5.24
C GLY A 148 19.39 3.40 -4.54
N VAL A 149 18.48 4.29 -4.94
CA VAL A 149 17.11 4.36 -4.37
C VAL A 149 16.29 3.17 -4.83
N ALA A 150 16.36 2.82 -6.12
CA ALA A 150 15.70 1.65 -6.67
C ALA A 150 16.15 0.36 -5.97
N GLY A 151 17.45 0.17 -5.80
CA GLY A 151 18.01 -0.99 -5.10
C GLY A 151 17.57 -1.07 -3.63
N LEU A 152 17.57 0.06 -2.92
CA LEU A 152 17.10 0.13 -1.53
C LEU A 152 15.62 -0.25 -1.41
N LEU A 153 14.76 0.26 -2.29
CA LEU A 153 13.33 -0.06 -2.33
C LEU A 153 13.09 -1.55 -2.61
N ILE A 154 13.76 -2.08 -3.62
CA ILE A 154 13.64 -3.51 -3.98
C ILE A 154 14.10 -4.37 -2.79
N ALA A 155 15.22 -4.05 -2.17
CA ALA A 155 15.71 -4.77 -1.00
C ALA A 155 14.72 -4.70 0.18
N ALA A 156 14.10 -3.53 0.42
CA ALA A 156 13.09 -3.35 1.46
C ALA A 156 11.83 -4.18 1.20
N ILE A 157 11.36 -4.24 -0.04
CA ILE A 157 10.21 -5.07 -0.45
C ILE A 157 10.51 -6.55 -0.21
N PHE A 158 11.70 -7.04 -0.65
CA PHE A 158 12.10 -8.41 -0.40
C PHE A 158 12.23 -8.74 1.08
N ALA A 159 12.82 -7.84 1.86
CA ALA A 159 12.95 -8.02 3.30
C ALA A 159 11.59 -8.11 4.00
N ALA A 160 10.63 -7.26 3.62
CA ALA A 160 9.26 -7.32 4.15
C ALA A 160 8.53 -8.62 3.74
N ALA A 161 8.70 -9.04 2.49
CA ALA A 161 8.13 -10.31 2.02
C ALA A 161 8.71 -11.51 2.78
N MET A 162 10.02 -11.54 3.03
CA MET A 162 10.67 -12.58 3.82
C MET A 162 10.19 -12.60 5.28
N SER A 163 10.02 -11.44 5.90
CA SER A 163 9.48 -11.33 7.26
C SER A 163 8.05 -11.89 7.34
N THR A 164 7.20 -11.53 6.39
CA THR A 164 5.82 -12.04 6.31
C THR A 164 5.79 -13.55 6.09
N LEU A 165 6.62 -14.06 5.17
CA LEU A 165 6.72 -15.49 4.89
C LEU A 165 7.19 -16.27 6.12
N SER A 166 8.20 -15.76 6.82
CA SER A 166 8.71 -16.39 8.06
C SER A 166 7.63 -16.44 9.14
N SER A 167 6.86 -15.37 9.32
CA SER A 167 5.73 -15.33 10.27
C SER A 167 4.65 -16.35 9.91
N ASN A 168 4.31 -16.47 8.63
CA ASN A 168 3.30 -17.41 8.15
C ASN A 168 3.76 -18.88 8.31
N ILE A 169 5.02 -19.18 8.01
CA ILE A 169 5.60 -20.52 8.21
C ILE A 169 5.59 -20.88 9.71
N ASN A 170 6.00 -19.95 10.56
CA ASN A 170 5.97 -20.16 12.01
C ASN A 170 4.55 -20.39 12.52
N SER A 171 3.57 -19.63 12.05
CA SER A 171 2.16 -19.80 12.39
C SER A 171 1.63 -21.17 11.93
N ALA A 172 1.94 -21.58 10.72
CA ALA A 172 1.55 -22.89 10.19
C ALA A 172 2.17 -24.03 11.00
N SER A 173 3.44 -23.92 11.39
CA SER A 173 4.14 -24.94 12.19
C SER A 173 3.60 -25.07 13.62
N THR A 174 2.98 -24.03 14.17
CA THR A 174 2.38 -24.08 15.52
C THR A 174 0.97 -24.67 15.54
N VAL A 175 0.32 -24.79 14.39
CA VAL A 175 -1.04 -25.36 14.25
C VAL A 175 -1.00 -26.85 13.90
N MET A 176 0.12 -27.33 13.36
CA MET A 176 0.38 -28.75 13.07
C MET A 176 0.84 -29.50 14.32
#